data_1b1699c310352f36eded513a2ee7eadf
#
_entry.id   1b1699c310352f36eded513a2ee7eadf
#
_cell.length_a   1.000
_cell.length_b   1.000
_cell.length_c   1.000
_cell.angle_alpha   90.00
_cell.angle_beta   90.00
_cell.angle_gamma   90.00
#
_symmetry.space_group_name_H-M   'P 1'
#
loop_
_entity.id
_entity.type
_entity.pdbx_description
1 polymer ?
#
loop_
_entity_poly.entity_id
_entity_poly.type
_entity_poly.pdbx_seq_one_letter_code
_entity_poly.pdbx_strand_id
1 'polypeptide(L)'
;REINTGIYVFLAAQLRLPVGGPLAQFHLTTRKVKGAITVVPIVGYNGYIQLAMNTGLYSKVSAFLIHDNDYFTTGASSERGEFYDFKRADGDRGALKGVIAYAKVKGFDESSWVYLDADTIRNHHRPDYWNSTPWATREGEMFRKTAVRVLQKYLPKSTESLALSLAAQADQAVVRKVDGVPDLDIQHDEIGPAEPGVGDP
;
A
#
# COMPACT_ATOMS: atom_id res chain seq x y z
N ARG A 1 5.40 -6.25 29.75
CA ARG A 1 4.93 -6.89 28.51
C ARG A 1 3.49 -6.49 28.14
N GLU A 2 2.64 -6.18 29.10
CA GLU A 2 1.24 -5.74 28.87
C GLU A 2 1.12 -4.29 28.36
N ILE A 3 2.06 -3.44 28.67
CA ILE A 3 2.05 -2.00 28.35
C ILE A 3 1.95 -1.74 26.83
N ASN A 4 2.62 -2.54 26.02
CA ASN A 4 2.63 -2.32 24.57
C ASN A 4 1.29 -2.66 23.91
N THR A 5 0.57 -3.66 24.38
CA THR A 5 -0.75 -4.04 23.82
C THR A 5 -1.78 -2.92 24.04
N GLY A 6 -1.80 -2.33 25.24
CA GLY A 6 -2.69 -1.20 25.55
C GLY A 6 -2.44 0.02 24.65
N ILE A 7 -1.18 0.36 24.39
CA ILE A 7 -0.82 1.46 23.49
C ILE A 7 -1.33 1.21 22.06
N TYR A 8 -1.24 -0.02 21.55
CA TYR A 8 -1.70 -0.34 20.19
C TYR A 8 -3.22 -0.41 20.08
N VAL A 9 -3.92 -0.82 21.14
CA VAL A 9 -5.39 -0.72 21.21
C VAL A 9 -5.82 0.74 21.23
N PHE A 10 -5.11 1.59 22.00
CA PHE A 10 -5.37 3.03 22.00
C PHE A 10 -5.11 3.65 20.63
N LEU A 11 -4.03 3.28 19.94
CA LEU A 11 -3.75 3.71 18.57
C LEU A 11 -4.88 3.30 17.62
N ALA A 12 -5.35 2.06 17.68
CA ALA A 12 -6.48 1.60 16.87
C ALA A 12 -7.75 2.41 17.12
N ALA A 13 -8.02 2.75 18.40
CA ALA A 13 -9.16 3.61 18.78
C ALA A 13 -8.99 5.03 18.22
N GLN A 14 -7.81 5.63 18.30
CA GLN A 14 -7.53 6.94 17.71
C GLN A 14 -7.73 6.93 16.19
N LEU A 15 -7.32 5.86 15.52
CA LEU A 15 -7.51 5.67 14.09
C LEU A 15 -8.96 5.30 13.73
N ARG A 16 -9.82 5.00 14.72
CA ARG A 16 -11.18 4.49 14.53
C ARG A 16 -11.21 3.23 13.67
N LEU A 17 -10.23 2.35 13.86
CA LEU A 17 -10.13 1.08 13.16
C LEU A 17 -10.40 -0.07 14.14
N PRO A 18 -11.35 -0.98 13.84
CA PRO A 18 -11.57 -2.16 14.65
C PRO A 18 -10.37 -3.09 14.64
N VAL A 19 -9.99 -3.59 15.81
CA VAL A 19 -8.91 -4.56 15.96
C VAL A 19 -9.42 -5.96 15.62
N GLY A 20 -8.77 -6.60 14.65
CA GLY A 20 -9.16 -7.93 14.18
C GLY A 20 -10.46 -7.94 13.38
N GLY A 21 -11.11 -9.10 13.34
CA GLY A 21 -12.39 -9.29 12.68
C GLY A 21 -12.34 -9.35 11.15
N PRO A 22 -13.52 -9.52 10.51
CA PRO A 22 -13.61 -9.78 9.06
C PRO A 22 -13.23 -8.58 8.19
N LEU A 23 -13.25 -7.37 8.74
CA LEU A 23 -12.89 -6.16 7.99
C LEU A 23 -11.40 -6.06 7.71
N ALA A 24 -10.56 -6.79 8.45
CA ALA A 24 -9.11 -6.86 8.28
C ALA A 24 -8.43 -5.47 8.21
N GLN A 25 -8.92 -4.52 9.04
CA GLN A 25 -8.46 -3.14 9.02
C GLN A 25 -7.25 -2.91 9.92
N PHE A 26 -7.24 -3.50 11.11
CA PHE A 26 -6.14 -3.37 12.07
C PHE A 26 -5.92 -4.70 12.78
N HIS A 27 -4.66 -5.13 12.83
CA HIS A 27 -4.29 -6.41 13.44
C HIS A 27 -3.24 -6.18 14.51
N LEU A 28 -3.31 -6.98 15.57
CA LEU A 28 -2.23 -7.17 16.53
C LEU A 28 -1.62 -8.54 16.26
N THR A 29 -0.33 -8.58 16.01
CA THR A 29 0.42 -9.82 15.78
C THR A 29 1.61 -9.88 16.71
N THR A 30 2.14 -11.08 16.92
CA THR A 30 3.35 -11.27 17.70
C THR A 30 4.55 -11.44 16.78
N ARG A 31 5.66 -10.81 17.14
CA ARG A 31 6.95 -11.00 16.48
C ARG A 31 8.05 -11.21 17.51
N LYS A 32 9.08 -11.94 17.14
CA LYS A 32 10.28 -12.09 17.95
C LYS A 32 11.21 -10.91 17.65
N VAL A 33 11.42 -10.05 18.64
CA VAL A 33 12.30 -8.87 18.55
C VAL A 33 13.38 -9.01 19.63
N LYS A 34 14.64 -9.05 19.24
CA LYS A 34 15.79 -9.24 20.19
C LYS A 34 15.56 -10.42 21.14
N GLY A 35 15.11 -11.55 20.60
CA GLY A 35 14.85 -12.76 21.39
C GLY A 35 13.54 -12.76 22.21
N ALA A 36 12.86 -11.62 22.36
CA ALA A 36 11.59 -11.50 23.09
C ALA A 36 10.40 -11.47 22.16
N ILE A 37 9.30 -12.14 22.54
CA ILE A 37 8.02 -12.04 21.83
C ILE A 37 7.40 -10.68 22.16
N THR A 38 7.13 -9.89 21.12
CA THR A 38 6.56 -8.55 21.22
C THR A 38 5.31 -8.47 20.37
N VAL A 39 4.26 -7.85 20.90
CA VAL A 39 3.06 -7.52 20.12
C VAL A 39 3.39 -6.33 19.22
N VAL A 40 2.97 -6.39 17.98
CA VAL A 40 3.16 -5.31 16.99
C VAL A 40 1.85 -5.02 16.25
N PRO A 41 1.54 -3.74 15.98
CA PRO A 41 0.37 -3.36 15.22
C PRO A 41 0.63 -3.52 13.72
N ILE A 42 -0.38 -3.92 12.98
CA ILE A 42 -0.35 -3.94 11.51
C ILE A 42 -1.65 -3.34 10.99
N VAL A 43 -1.54 -2.26 10.24
CA VAL A 43 -2.67 -1.71 9.51
C VAL A 43 -2.82 -2.47 8.19
N GLY A 44 -3.97 -3.10 7.98
CA GLY A 44 -4.30 -3.77 6.72
C GLY A 44 -4.58 -2.78 5.59
N TYR A 45 -4.55 -3.22 4.32
CA TYR A 45 -4.86 -2.32 3.21
C TYR A 45 -6.29 -1.76 3.29
N ASN A 46 -7.26 -2.54 3.79
CA ASN A 46 -8.61 -2.07 4.07
C ASN A 46 -8.63 -0.96 5.14
N GLY A 47 -7.73 -1.03 6.13
CA GLY A 47 -7.55 0.04 7.11
C GLY A 47 -7.09 1.34 6.48
N TYR A 48 -6.12 1.27 5.58
CA TYR A 48 -5.66 2.45 4.84
C TYR A 48 -6.75 3.05 3.95
N ILE A 49 -7.52 2.22 3.25
CA ILE A 49 -8.68 2.67 2.46
C ILE A 49 -9.72 3.34 3.38
N GLN A 50 -10.05 2.72 4.51
CA GLN A 50 -11.01 3.28 5.47
C GLN A 50 -10.55 4.64 6.00
N LEU A 51 -9.26 4.76 6.37
CA LEU A 51 -8.72 6.04 6.83
C LEU A 51 -8.80 7.12 5.75
N ALA A 52 -8.48 6.79 4.51
CA ALA A 52 -8.64 7.70 3.39
C ALA A 52 -10.10 8.13 3.21
N MET A 53 -11.03 7.19 3.22
CA MET A 53 -12.47 7.47 3.08
C MET A 53 -13.01 8.31 4.24
N ASN A 54 -12.51 8.12 5.47
CA ASN A 54 -12.91 8.89 6.66
C ASN A 54 -12.54 10.38 6.56
N THR A 55 -11.57 10.75 5.72
CA THR A 55 -11.26 12.17 5.47
C THR A 55 -12.40 12.92 4.79
N GLY A 56 -13.32 12.21 4.16
CA GLY A 56 -14.40 12.80 3.37
C GLY A 56 -13.98 13.40 2.03
N LEU A 57 -12.66 13.43 1.73
CA LEU A 57 -12.12 14.03 0.51
C LEU A 57 -12.31 13.16 -0.73
N TYR A 58 -12.39 11.84 -0.56
CA TYR A 58 -12.40 10.89 -1.67
C TYR A 58 -13.80 10.33 -1.88
N SER A 59 -14.19 10.16 -3.13
CA SER A 59 -15.38 9.40 -3.53
C SER A 59 -15.09 7.91 -3.66
N LYS A 60 -13.83 7.56 -3.96
CA LYS A 60 -13.37 6.17 -4.07
C LYS A 60 -11.86 6.08 -3.85
N VAL A 61 -11.45 5.05 -3.11
CA VAL A 61 -10.05 4.61 -3.01
C VAL A 61 -10.05 3.11 -3.21
N SER A 62 -9.19 2.59 -4.08
CA SER A 62 -9.13 1.15 -4.34
C SER A 62 -7.76 0.74 -4.86
N ALA A 63 -7.46 -0.55 -4.77
CA ALA A 63 -6.29 -1.15 -5.38
C ALA A 63 -6.65 -2.51 -5.98
N PHE A 64 -6.13 -2.80 -7.17
CA PHE A 64 -6.34 -4.08 -7.83
C PHE A 64 -5.06 -4.62 -8.47
N LEU A 65 -4.99 -5.95 -8.52
CA LEU A 65 -3.86 -6.68 -9.06
C LEU A 65 -3.98 -6.79 -10.57
N ILE A 66 -2.86 -6.65 -11.24
CA ILE A 66 -2.72 -6.80 -12.68
C ILE A 66 -1.91 -8.08 -12.92
N HIS A 67 -2.38 -8.92 -13.83
CA HIS A 67 -1.76 -10.18 -14.20
C HIS A 67 -1.39 -10.18 -15.68
N ASP A 68 -0.58 -11.12 -16.10
CA ASP A 68 0.00 -11.16 -17.44
C ASP A 68 -1.05 -11.13 -18.57
N ASN A 69 -2.16 -11.84 -18.39
CA ASN A 69 -3.23 -11.94 -19.40
C ASN A 69 -4.28 -10.84 -19.29
N ASP A 70 -4.18 -9.95 -18.30
CA ASP A 70 -5.04 -8.78 -18.24
C ASP A 70 -4.61 -7.75 -19.31
N TYR A 71 -5.58 -7.07 -19.90
CA TYR A 71 -5.26 -5.87 -20.66
C TYR A 71 -4.98 -4.72 -19.71
N PHE A 72 -3.77 -4.19 -19.76
CA PHE A 72 -3.36 -3.03 -18.98
C PHE A 72 -2.39 -2.16 -19.77
N THR A 73 -2.69 -0.89 -19.87
CA THR A 73 -1.83 0.12 -20.47
C THR A 73 -1.88 1.41 -19.67
N THR A 74 -0.79 2.15 -19.70
CA THR A 74 -0.68 3.49 -19.12
C THR A 74 -0.17 4.44 -20.18
N GLY A 75 -0.48 5.71 -20.03
CA GLY A 75 -0.02 6.74 -20.94
C GLY A 75 -0.33 8.13 -20.45
N ALA A 76 0.12 9.12 -21.20
CA ALA A 76 -0.21 10.51 -21.02
C ALA A 76 -0.62 11.13 -22.37
N SER A 77 -1.62 11.98 -22.37
CA SER A 77 -2.02 12.75 -23.54
C SER A 77 -2.45 14.16 -23.14
N SER A 78 -2.42 15.08 -24.11
CA SER A 78 -2.89 16.46 -23.90
C SER A 78 -4.37 16.56 -23.54
N GLU A 79 -5.17 15.58 -23.95
CA GLU A 79 -6.62 15.57 -23.71
C GLU A 79 -7.01 14.87 -22.40
N ARG A 80 -6.29 13.80 -22.04
CA ARG A 80 -6.64 12.92 -20.89
C ARG A 80 -5.72 13.11 -19.69
N GLY A 81 -4.63 13.87 -19.82
CA GLY A 81 -3.57 13.86 -18.83
C GLY A 81 -2.92 12.48 -18.72
N GLU A 82 -2.42 12.12 -17.54
CA GLU A 82 -1.97 10.76 -17.24
C GLU A 82 -3.16 9.82 -17.05
N PHE A 83 -3.14 8.68 -17.73
CA PHE A 83 -4.24 7.72 -17.68
C PHE A 83 -3.74 6.28 -17.61
N TYR A 84 -4.62 5.41 -17.16
CA TYR A 84 -4.52 3.97 -17.32
C TYR A 84 -5.82 3.40 -17.87
N ASP A 85 -5.70 2.34 -18.67
CA ASP A 85 -6.83 1.54 -19.11
C ASP A 85 -6.61 0.09 -18.64
N PHE A 86 -7.64 -0.50 -18.05
CA PHE A 86 -7.58 -1.85 -17.48
C PHE A 86 -8.83 -2.65 -17.86
N LYS A 87 -8.61 -3.87 -18.35
CA LYS A 87 -9.65 -4.86 -18.52
C LYS A 87 -9.15 -6.20 -18.01
N ARG A 88 -9.85 -6.75 -17.04
CA ARG A 88 -9.55 -8.08 -16.50
C ARG A 88 -9.76 -9.14 -17.57
N ALA A 89 -8.82 -10.08 -17.68
CA ALA A 89 -8.97 -11.25 -18.53
C ALA A 89 -10.12 -12.15 -18.04
N ASP A 90 -10.84 -12.72 -19.00
CA ASP A 90 -11.83 -13.76 -18.74
C ASP A 90 -11.11 -15.13 -18.68
N GLY A 91 -11.15 -15.81 -17.54
CA GLY A 91 -10.48 -17.10 -17.34
C GLY A 91 -9.13 -16.99 -16.62
N ASP A 92 -8.13 -17.74 -17.09
CA ASP A 92 -6.79 -17.73 -16.49
C ASP A 92 -6.13 -16.35 -16.68
N ARG A 93 -5.75 -15.74 -15.58
CA ARG A 93 -5.14 -14.42 -15.58
C ARG A 93 -3.62 -14.45 -15.69
N GLY A 94 -2.98 -15.62 -15.54
CA GLY A 94 -1.53 -15.75 -15.54
C GLY A 94 -0.87 -15.25 -14.24
N ALA A 95 0.44 -15.02 -14.28
CA ALA A 95 1.22 -14.59 -13.14
C ALA A 95 0.89 -13.15 -12.73
N LEU A 96 1.22 -12.80 -11.49
CA LEU A 96 1.06 -11.45 -10.97
C LEU A 96 2.12 -10.53 -11.57
N LYS A 97 1.69 -9.56 -12.38
CA LYS A 97 2.51 -8.59 -13.09
C LYS A 97 2.73 -7.29 -12.32
N GLY A 98 1.73 -6.88 -11.52
CA GLY A 98 1.83 -5.65 -10.76
C GLY A 98 0.53 -5.31 -10.02
N VAL A 99 0.49 -4.11 -9.49
CA VAL A 99 -0.65 -3.58 -8.75
C VAL A 99 -0.85 -2.12 -9.09
N ILE A 100 -2.09 -1.71 -9.24
CA ILE A 100 -2.48 -0.30 -9.34
C ILE A 100 -3.32 0.08 -8.12
N ALA A 101 -3.04 1.26 -7.56
CA ALA A 101 -3.91 1.90 -6.59
C ALA A 101 -4.35 3.25 -7.14
N TYR A 102 -5.61 3.61 -6.88
CA TYR A 102 -6.15 4.89 -7.31
C TYR A 102 -7.08 5.49 -6.28
N ALA A 103 -7.19 6.81 -6.31
CA ALA A 103 -8.14 7.57 -5.52
C ALA A 103 -8.83 8.61 -6.40
N LYS A 104 -10.15 8.69 -6.29
CA LYS A 104 -10.95 9.74 -6.91
C LYS A 104 -11.28 10.80 -5.86
N VAL A 105 -10.76 12.00 -6.06
CA VAL A 105 -11.02 13.14 -5.19
C VAL A 105 -12.39 13.72 -5.54
N LYS A 106 -13.20 14.07 -4.54
CA LYS A 106 -14.50 14.70 -4.78
C LYS A 106 -14.33 16.05 -5.45
N GLY A 107 -15.13 16.33 -6.47
CA GLY A 107 -15.07 17.58 -7.23
C GLY A 107 -14.00 17.64 -8.33
N PHE A 108 -13.24 16.55 -8.52
CA PHE A 108 -12.29 16.42 -9.61
C PHE A 108 -12.66 15.24 -10.50
N ASP A 109 -12.54 15.40 -11.81
CA ASP A 109 -12.84 14.33 -12.77
C ASP A 109 -11.70 13.32 -12.86
N GLU A 110 -10.47 13.77 -12.68
CA GLU A 110 -9.27 12.95 -12.72
C GLU A 110 -9.07 12.15 -11.44
N SER A 111 -8.52 10.95 -11.58
CA SER A 111 -8.12 10.10 -10.46
C SER A 111 -6.61 10.19 -10.27
N SER A 112 -6.16 10.38 -9.03
CA SER A 112 -4.76 10.14 -8.69
C SER A 112 -4.52 8.63 -8.62
N TRP A 113 -3.44 8.14 -9.25
CA TRP A 113 -3.15 6.73 -9.29
C TRP A 113 -1.64 6.44 -9.27
N VAL A 114 -1.27 5.25 -8.88
CA VAL A 114 0.09 4.73 -8.94
C VAL A 114 0.06 3.29 -9.44
N TYR A 115 1.01 2.93 -10.28
CA TYR A 115 1.27 1.56 -10.69
C TYR A 115 2.62 1.12 -10.12
N LEU A 116 2.67 -0.08 -9.56
CA LEU A 116 3.88 -0.71 -9.07
C LEU A 116 4.05 -2.06 -9.75
N ASP A 117 5.17 -2.23 -10.38
CA ASP A 117 5.58 -3.48 -11.00
C ASP A 117 5.87 -4.56 -9.95
N ALA A 118 5.54 -5.81 -10.27
CA ALA A 118 5.69 -6.92 -9.34
C ALA A 118 7.15 -7.21 -9.00
N ASP A 119 8.05 -7.13 -9.99
CA ASP A 119 9.46 -7.42 -9.77
C ASP A 119 10.12 -6.31 -8.93
N THR A 120 9.73 -5.06 -9.15
CA THR A 120 10.14 -3.93 -8.31
C THR A 120 9.75 -4.16 -6.85
N ILE A 121 8.50 -4.59 -6.58
CA ILE A 121 8.06 -4.88 -5.21
C ILE A 121 8.83 -6.09 -4.66
N ARG A 122 9.01 -7.16 -5.42
CA ARG A 122 9.69 -8.38 -4.98
C ARG A 122 11.15 -8.14 -4.69
N ASN A 123 11.84 -7.35 -5.52
CA ASN A 123 13.27 -7.04 -5.35
C ASN A 123 13.56 -6.16 -4.12
N HIS A 124 12.56 -5.46 -3.61
CA HIS A 124 12.67 -4.68 -2.37
C HIS A 124 12.68 -5.56 -1.10
N HIS A 125 12.28 -6.82 -1.20
CA HIS A 125 12.18 -7.73 -0.07
C HIS A 125 13.26 -8.80 -0.12
N ARG A 126 13.90 -9.09 1.02
CA ARG A 126 14.87 -10.19 1.12
C ARG A 126 14.16 -11.54 0.94
N PRO A 127 14.76 -12.51 0.23
CA PRO A 127 14.17 -13.84 0.00
C PRO A 127 13.80 -14.59 1.28
N ASP A 128 14.65 -14.52 2.31
CA ASP A 128 14.43 -15.14 3.63
C ASP A 128 13.27 -14.50 4.40
N TYR A 129 13.05 -13.19 4.22
CA TYR A 129 11.90 -12.50 4.78
C TYR A 129 10.61 -12.84 4.02
N TRP A 130 10.69 -13.06 2.71
CA TRP A 130 9.56 -13.42 1.88
C TRP A 130 8.91 -14.73 2.34
N ASN A 131 9.70 -15.78 2.53
CA ASN A 131 9.22 -17.13 2.77
C ASN A 131 8.54 -17.35 4.14
N SER A 132 8.76 -16.49 5.12
CA SER A 132 8.25 -16.64 6.49
C SER A 132 7.18 -15.62 6.90
N THR A 133 6.65 -14.85 5.96
CA THR A 133 5.77 -13.70 6.25
C THR A 133 4.49 -13.74 5.42
N PRO A 134 3.54 -12.83 5.64
CA PRO A 134 2.35 -12.69 4.79
C PRO A 134 2.64 -12.50 3.29
N TRP A 135 3.85 -12.11 2.92
CA TRP A 135 4.28 -12.03 1.53
C TRP A 135 4.22 -13.38 0.81
N ALA A 136 4.55 -14.48 1.50
CA ALA A 136 4.45 -15.81 0.92
C ALA A 136 3.00 -16.33 0.80
N THR A 137 2.15 -16.00 1.79
CA THR A 137 0.81 -16.61 1.89
C THR A 137 -0.31 -15.69 1.39
N ARG A 138 -0.06 -14.37 1.34
CA ARG A 138 -1.02 -13.33 0.99
C ARG A 138 -0.39 -12.24 0.12
N GLU A 139 0.40 -12.66 -0.85
CA GLU A 139 1.15 -11.75 -1.74
C GLU A 139 0.27 -10.62 -2.29
N GLY A 140 -0.90 -10.96 -2.84
CA GLY A 140 -1.79 -9.97 -3.42
C GLY A 140 -2.31 -8.92 -2.44
N GLU A 141 -2.52 -9.26 -1.17
CA GLU A 141 -2.90 -8.27 -0.13
C GLU A 141 -1.73 -7.35 0.21
N MET A 142 -0.52 -7.90 0.26
CA MET A 142 0.69 -7.12 0.52
C MET A 142 0.99 -6.15 -0.63
N PHE A 143 0.79 -6.58 -1.88
CA PHE A 143 0.89 -5.71 -3.05
C PHE A 143 -0.09 -4.55 -2.98
N ARG A 144 -1.39 -4.83 -2.71
CA ARG A 144 -2.40 -3.78 -2.55
C ARG A 144 -2.05 -2.81 -1.42
N LYS A 145 -1.58 -3.34 -0.28
CA LYS A 145 -1.12 -2.52 0.86
C LYS A 145 0.01 -1.58 0.44
N THR A 146 1.01 -2.10 -0.26
CA THR A 146 2.15 -1.32 -0.74
C THR A 146 1.69 -0.23 -1.69
N ALA A 147 0.86 -0.54 -2.67
CA ALA A 147 0.36 0.43 -3.64
C ALA A 147 -0.48 1.54 -2.98
N VAL A 148 -1.37 1.20 -2.04
CA VAL A 148 -2.16 2.21 -1.33
C VAL A 148 -1.27 3.11 -0.47
N ARG A 149 -0.23 2.57 0.18
CA ARG A 149 0.74 3.37 0.94
C ARG A 149 1.54 4.33 0.05
N VAL A 150 1.95 3.89 -1.13
CA VAL A 150 2.63 4.75 -2.10
C VAL A 150 1.68 5.85 -2.59
N LEU A 151 0.45 5.48 -2.99
CA LEU A 151 -0.56 6.43 -3.44
C LEU A 151 -0.79 7.57 -2.45
N GLN A 152 -0.82 7.28 -1.14
CA GLN A 152 -1.03 8.30 -0.10
C GLN A 152 -0.03 9.46 -0.14
N LYS A 153 1.18 9.27 -0.70
CA LYS A 153 2.18 10.33 -0.80
C LYS A 153 1.78 11.40 -1.80
N TYR A 154 1.00 11.02 -2.79
CA TYR A 154 0.53 11.89 -3.88
C TYR A 154 -0.87 12.47 -3.64
N LEU A 155 -1.56 12.00 -2.60
CA LEU A 155 -2.89 12.47 -2.29
C LEU A 155 -2.87 13.82 -1.56
N PRO A 156 -3.91 14.66 -1.74
CA PRO A 156 -4.08 15.88 -0.97
C PRO A 156 -4.00 15.61 0.53
N LYS A 157 -3.20 16.40 1.23
CA LYS A 157 -3.03 16.31 2.68
C LYS A 157 -3.90 17.36 3.36
N SER A 158 -4.74 16.90 4.27
CA SER A 158 -5.53 17.74 5.16
C SER A 158 -5.24 17.38 6.61
N THR A 159 -5.75 18.15 7.54
CA THR A 159 -5.70 17.80 8.98
C THR A 159 -6.33 16.44 9.26
N GLU A 160 -7.37 16.06 8.51
CA GLU A 160 -8.02 14.75 8.59
C GLU A 160 -7.13 13.62 8.06
N SER A 161 -6.17 13.92 7.19
CA SER A 161 -5.20 12.94 6.70
C SER A 161 -4.10 12.60 7.72
N LEU A 162 -4.05 13.26 8.88
CA LEU A 162 -3.11 12.96 9.95
C LEU A 162 -3.22 11.49 10.40
N ALA A 163 -4.43 10.95 10.47
CA ALA A 163 -4.66 9.54 10.81
C ALA A 163 -3.96 8.57 9.84
N LEU A 164 -3.95 8.90 8.54
CA LEU A 164 -3.22 8.13 7.52
C LEU A 164 -1.70 8.16 7.77
N SER A 165 -1.18 9.33 8.11
CA SER A 165 0.25 9.49 8.41
C SER A 165 0.64 8.75 9.68
N LEU A 166 -0.17 8.78 10.73
CA LEU A 166 0.03 8.02 11.97
C LEU A 166 0.01 6.51 11.72
N ALA A 167 -0.93 6.04 10.91
CA ALA A 167 -1.02 4.63 10.53
C ALA A 167 0.24 4.17 9.78
N ALA A 168 0.72 4.98 8.83
CA ALA A 168 1.94 4.69 8.08
C ALA A 168 3.18 4.68 9.00
N GLN A 169 3.29 5.63 9.93
CA GLN A 169 4.37 5.66 10.91
C GLN A 169 4.35 4.46 11.87
N ALA A 170 3.17 4.05 12.33
CA ALA A 170 3.02 2.87 13.18
C ALA A 170 3.50 1.59 12.46
N ASP A 171 3.13 1.42 11.21
CA ASP A 171 3.59 0.31 10.37
C ASP A 171 5.11 0.33 10.17
N GLN A 172 5.70 1.51 9.94
CA GLN A 172 7.16 1.66 9.77
C GLN A 172 7.93 1.44 11.07
N ALA A 173 7.41 1.92 12.21
CA ALA A 173 8.05 1.73 13.50
C ALA A 173 8.20 0.24 13.86
N VAL A 174 7.30 -0.61 13.41
CA VAL A 174 7.37 -2.07 13.56
C VAL A 174 8.53 -2.65 12.74
N VAL A 175 8.76 -2.14 11.55
CA VAL A 175 9.84 -2.59 10.65
C VAL A 175 11.21 -2.15 11.17
N ARG A 176 11.33 -0.91 11.68
CA ARG A 176 12.60 -0.37 12.22
C ARG A 176 13.08 -1.04 13.50
N LYS A 177 12.18 -1.60 14.31
CA LYS A 177 12.52 -2.29 15.56
C LYS A 177 12.93 -3.75 15.40
N VAL A 178 12.83 -4.31 14.22
CA VAL A 178 13.29 -5.68 13.94
C VAL A 178 14.74 -5.61 13.49
N ASP A 179 15.68 -5.88 14.42
CA ASP A 179 17.11 -5.92 14.11
C ASP A 179 17.39 -6.84 12.92
N GLY A 180 18.14 -6.36 11.95
CA GLY A 180 18.57 -7.11 10.77
C GLY A 180 17.65 -6.99 9.54
N VAL A 181 16.53 -6.30 9.65
CA VAL A 181 15.79 -5.84 8.47
C VAL A 181 16.34 -4.47 8.13
N PRO A 182 16.89 -4.27 6.91
CA PRO A 182 17.23 -2.92 6.45
C PRO A 182 16.01 -2.05 6.62
N ASP A 183 16.24 -0.82 7.01
CA ASP A 183 15.23 0.22 6.98
C ASP A 183 14.57 0.13 5.59
N LEU A 184 13.31 -0.29 5.55
CA LEU A 184 12.49 -0.17 4.36
C LEU A 184 12.13 1.32 4.22
N ASP A 185 13.15 2.15 4.30
CA ASP A 185 13.13 3.39 3.59
C ASP A 185 13.09 2.99 2.12
N ILE A 186 11.88 2.89 1.61
CA ILE A 186 11.68 3.00 0.18
C ILE A 186 12.16 4.42 -0.09
N GLN A 187 13.48 4.59 -0.22
CA GLN A 187 14.01 5.72 -0.96
C GLN A 187 13.36 5.56 -2.31
N HIS A 188 12.32 6.36 -2.51
CA HIS A 188 11.81 6.56 -3.83
C HIS A 188 12.96 7.22 -4.56
N ASP A 189 13.73 6.45 -5.30
CA ASP A 189 14.18 6.94 -6.57
C ASP A 189 12.89 7.48 -7.19
N GLU A 190 12.84 8.80 -7.29
CA GLU A 190 11.77 9.50 -7.96
C GLU A 190 11.57 8.74 -9.26
N ILE A 191 10.46 7.99 -9.34
CA ILE A 191 9.95 7.61 -10.64
C ILE A 191 9.46 8.95 -11.16
N GLY A 192 10.41 9.72 -11.67
CA GLY A 192 10.13 10.89 -12.48
C GLY A 192 9.19 10.43 -13.60
N PRO A 193 8.36 11.32 -14.13
CA PRO A 193 7.54 11.01 -15.29
C PRO A 193 8.47 10.34 -16.32
N ALA A 194 8.01 9.21 -16.89
CA ALA A 194 8.76 8.46 -17.88
C ALA A 194 9.27 9.45 -18.92
N GLU A 195 10.61 9.53 -19.09
CA GLU A 195 11.19 10.39 -20.12
C GLU A 195 10.52 10.04 -21.45
N PRO A 196 10.01 11.00 -22.20
CA PRO A 196 9.45 10.73 -23.52
C PRO A 196 10.59 10.16 -24.36
N GLY A 197 10.40 8.92 -24.81
CA GLY A 197 11.35 8.25 -25.69
C GLY A 197 11.71 9.16 -26.84
N VAL A 198 12.98 9.54 -26.90
CA VAL A 198 13.57 10.24 -28.06
C VAL A 198 13.47 9.26 -29.21
N GLY A 199 12.51 9.47 -30.10
CA GLY A 199 12.47 8.79 -31.40
C GLY A 199 13.70 9.17 -32.18
N ASP A 200 14.51 8.19 -32.51
CA ASP A 200 15.60 8.34 -33.48
C ASP A 200 15.03 8.58 -34.89
N PRO A 201 15.74 9.33 -35.71
CA PRO A 201 15.32 9.85 -36.99
C PRO A 201 15.10 8.79 -38.08
#